data_224e5bb14256befd24deb66a2d7d2b32
#
_entry.id   224e5bb14256befd24deb66a2d7d2b32
#
_cell.length_a   1.000
_cell.length_b   1.000
_cell.length_c   1.000
_cell.angle_alpha   90.00
_cell.angle_beta   90.00
_cell.angle_gamma   90.00
#
_symmetry.space_group_name_H-M   'P 1'
#
loop_
_entity.id
_entity.type
_entity.pdbx_description
1 polymer ?
#
loop_
_entity_poly.entity_id
_entity_poly.type
_entity_poly.pdbx_seq_one_letter_code
_entity_poly.pdbx_strand_id
1 'polypeptide(L)'
;MRTAARRRRVEKFARSVRGRNVWAGWYVLRDMPTTFRPCAPDQALLFPPSPREWLPEGHLAFFITDTVAALDLQAVYAPYDGDGRRNQPFDPQMMVTVLLYAYATGTFSSRRIARKLEEDVAYRVLAAGNFPAHRTIAEFRQQHLAAFEALFVQVVQIAREAGVVKLGALAVDGSKLKANASKHKAMSYGRMRTEEQRLREEIAALLTEANAVDVAEDAAHGPEVRGDELPAELQRREERCATIAAAKARLEARQAEEDRQKGRTPDDGRKGRGHKPFARDFGVPPDDAQDNFTDPESRIMKTSYGFDQCYNGQIAVDETTQIIVATGLTNCAADNAELLPLIDRAETTLGGAPTDVLADAGYRGEGTFQTLEARGITAYISLGHEVRPAKPPNPAHVATQRLAARLASDTGRARYRRRKAIVEPVLGWIKEVLGFRRFHLRGEAKARGEWNIVCLAVNVKRFHRLQAA
;
A
#
# COMPACT_ATOMS: atom_id res chain seq x y z
N MET A 1 -0.26 -10.99 -39.06
CA MET A 1 0.69 -11.96 -38.53
C MET A 1 0.63 -12.18 -37.01
N ARG A 2 -0.21 -11.44 -36.25
CA ARG A 2 -0.31 -11.56 -34.78
C ARG A 2 -1.28 -12.65 -34.26
N THR A 3 -2.19 -13.13 -35.09
CA THR A 3 -3.17 -14.20 -34.78
C THR A 3 -2.59 -15.62 -34.75
N ALA A 4 -1.51 -15.87 -35.47
CA ALA A 4 -0.89 -17.20 -35.55
C ALA A 4 -0.05 -17.58 -34.31
N ALA A 5 0.56 -16.61 -33.63
CA ALA A 5 1.36 -16.87 -32.42
C ALA A 5 0.48 -17.21 -31.20
N ARG A 6 -0.72 -16.59 -31.12
CA ARG A 6 -1.71 -16.83 -30.05
C ARG A 6 -2.33 -18.24 -30.15
N ARG A 7 -2.63 -18.71 -31.39
CA ARG A 7 -3.11 -20.08 -31.64
C ARG A 7 -2.09 -21.16 -31.25
N ARG A 8 -0.78 -20.93 -31.49
CA ARG A 8 0.27 -21.91 -31.16
C ARG A 8 0.51 -22.06 -29.66
N ARG A 9 0.25 -21.06 -28.83
CA ARG A 9 0.38 -21.16 -27.36
C ARG A 9 -0.80 -21.93 -26.75
N VAL A 10 -2.00 -21.71 -27.23
CA VAL A 10 -3.21 -22.44 -26.81
C VAL A 10 -3.13 -23.91 -27.24
N GLU A 11 -2.63 -24.21 -28.43
CA GLU A 11 -2.47 -25.58 -28.92
C GLU A 11 -1.32 -26.35 -28.19
N LYS A 12 -0.27 -25.67 -27.72
CA LYS A 12 0.77 -26.28 -26.88
C LYS A 12 0.24 -26.67 -25.51
N PHE A 13 -0.62 -25.86 -24.94
CA PHE A 13 -1.27 -26.15 -23.65
C PHE A 13 -2.25 -27.34 -23.77
N ALA A 14 -3.01 -27.42 -24.85
CA ALA A 14 -3.96 -28.50 -25.10
C ALA A 14 -3.28 -29.87 -25.38
N ARG A 15 -2.02 -29.90 -25.83
CA ARG A 15 -1.28 -31.16 -26.09
C ARG A 15 -0.58 -31.75 -24.86
N SER A 16 -0.38 -30.95 -23.82
CA SER A 16 0.24 -31.41 -22.56
C SER A 16 -0.68 -32.23 -21.66
N VAL A 17 -2.00 -32.23 -21.94
CA VAL A 17 -3.02 -32.88 -21.08
C VAL A 17 -3.48 -34.24 -21.62
N ARG A 18 -3.01 -34.69 -22.79
CA ARG A 18 -3.36 -36.02 -23.34
C ARG A 18 -2.21 -37.00 -23.25
N GLY A 19 -2.18 -37.74 -22.17
CA GLY A 19 -1.35 -38.96 -22.11
C GLY A 19 -1.00 -39.39 -20.70
N ARG A 20 -1.89 -40.15 -20.06
CA ARG A 20 -1.58 -41.39 -19.36
C ARG A 20 -2.82 -42.01 -18.72
N ASN A 21 -3.36 -43.05 -19.38
CA ASN A 21 -4.21 -44.05 -18.72
C ASN A 21 -3.32 -45.02 -17.98
N VAL A 22 -3.49 -45.19 -16.66
CA VAL A 22 -3.24 -46.44 -15.94
C VAL A 22 -4.22 -46.50 -14.76
N TRP A 23 -5.07 -47.50 -14.77
CA TRP A 23 -5.96 -47.87 -13.69
C TRP A 23 -5.13 -48.53 -12.54
N ALA A 24 -5.24 -47.97 -11.34
CA ALA A 24 -5.11 -48.73 -10.08
C ALA A 24 -5.73 -47.88 -8.96
N GLY A 25 -6.82 -48.37 -8.38
CA GLY A 25 -7.54 -47.69 -7.32
C GLY A 25 -6.77 -47.67 -6.00
N TRP A 26 -6.84 -46.49 -5.39
CA TRP A 26 -6.93 -46.25 -3.94
C TRP A 26 -7.46 -44.82 -3.78
N TYR A 27 -8.66 -44.73 -3.23
CA TYR A 27 -9.25 -43.43 -2.90
C TYR A 27 -8.41 -42.76 -1.82
N VAL A 28 -7.52 -41.88 -2.20
CA VAL A 28 -6.95 -40.87 -1.34
C VAL A 28 -7.71 -39.56 -1.64
N LEU A 29 -8.62 -39.23 -0.74
CA LEU A 29 -9.37 -37.95 -0.74
C LEU A 29 -8.43 -36.73 -0.52
N ARG A 30 -7.33 -36.60 -1.28
CA ARG A 30 -6.32 -35.56 -0.96
C ARG A 30 -6.08 -34.51 -2.03
N ASP A 31 -6.56 -34.66 -3.26
CA ASP A 31 -6.27 -33.66 -4.31
C ASP A 31 -7.44 -33.53 -5.30
N MET A 32 -8.62 -33.15 -4.80
CA MET A 32 -9.61 -32.65 -5.72
C MET A 32 -9.28 -31.19 -6.00
N PRO A 33 -8.93 -30.83 -7.24
CA PRO A 33 -8.65 -29.44 -7.56
C PRO A 33 -9.89 -28.59 -7.24
N THR A 34 -9.66 -27.44 -6.61
CA THR A 34 -10.73 -26.49 -6.35
C THR A 34 -11.42 -26.11 -7.67
N THR A 35 -12.73 -26.34 -7.77
CA THR A 35 -13.51 -25.90 -8.92
C THR A 35 -14.05 -24.50 -8.69
N PHE A 36 -13.90 -23.65 -9.67
CA PHE A 36 -14.38 -22.27 -9.62
C PHE A 36 -15.79 -22.15 -10.23
N ARG A 37 -16.54 -21.14 -9.83
CA ARG A 37 -17.82 -20.83 -10.48
C ARG A 37 -17.57 -20.48 -11.95
N PRO A 38 -18.43 -20.97 -12.89
CA PRO A 38 -18.28 -20.65 -14.30
C PRO A 38 -18.18 -19.15 -14.53
N CYS A 39 -17.20 -18.73 -15.31
CA CYS A 39 -17.04 -17.37 -15.76
C CYS A 39 -16.84 -17.40 -17.29
N ALA A 40 -17.89 -17.16 -18.01
CA ALA A 40 -17.90 -17.16 -19.47
C ALA A 40 -18.35 -15.79 -19.99
N PRO A 41 -17.49 -14.78 -20.01
CA PRO A 41 -17.83 -13.41 -20.38
C PRO A 41 -18.25 -13.29 -21.87
N ASP A 42 -17.86 -14.24 -22.70
CA ASP A 42 -18.22 -14.28 -24.14
C ASP A 42 -19.45 -15.14 -24.43
N GLN A 43 -20.15 -15.65 -23.40
CA GLN A 43 -21.36 -16.46 -23.60
C GLN A 43 -22.48 -15.60 -24.16
N ALA A 44 -22.93 -15.95 -25.36
CA ALA A 44 -24.10 -15.33 -25.95
C ALA A 44 -25.37 -15.74 -25.19
N LEU A 45 -26.20 -14.78 -24.85
CA LEU A 45 -27.54 -15.03 -24.31
C LEU A 45 -28.53 -15.17 -25.47
N LEU A 46 -29.46 -16.14 -25.36
CA LEU A 46 -30.51 -16.30 -26.40
C LEU A 46 -31.39 -15.04 -26.48
N PHE A 47 -31.68 -14.45 -25.36
CA PHE A 47 -32.38 -13.17 -25.18
C PHE A 47 -32.10 -12.68 -23.76
N PRO A 48 -31.65 -11.47 -23.52
CA PRO A 48 -31.25 -10.40 -24.45
C PRO A 48 -29.85 -10.64 -25.10
N PRO A 49 -29.37 -9.73 -25.99
CA PRO A 49 -28.05 -9.84 -26.62
C PRO A 49 -26.95 -9.97 -25.60
N SER A 50 -25.79 -10.48 -26.00
CA SER A 50 -24.64 -10.66 -25.12
C SER A 50 -24.34 -9.37 -24.37
N PRO A 51 -24.18 -9.41 -23.04
CA PRO A 51 -23.80 -8.20 -22.28
C PRO A 51 -22.56 -7.49 -22.84
N ARG A 52 -21.67 -8.23 -23.53
CA ARG A 52 -20.49 -7.68 -24.20
C ARG A 52 -20.85 -6.69 -25.30
N GLU A 53 -21.97 -6.87 -25.97
CA GLU A 53 -22.47 -5.98 -27.03
C GLU A 53 -23.00 -4.64 -26.49
N TRP A 54 -23.24 -4.55 -25.18
CA TRP A 54 -23.73 -3.33 -24.54
C TRP A 54 -22.65 -2.26 -24.32
N LEU A 55 -21.37 -2.63 -24.49
CA LEU A 55 -20.26 -1.71 -24.36
C LEU A 55 -19.65 -1.43 -25.75
N PRO A 56 -19.24 -0.17 -26.02
CA PRO A 56 -18.61 0.17 -27.29
C PRO A 56 -17.26 -0.57 -27.45
N GLU A 57 -16.90 -0.84 -28.70
CA GLU A 57 -15.56 -1.34 -29.03
C GLU A 57 -14.49 -0.39 -28.47
N GLY A 58 -13.39 -0.95 -27.93
CA GLY A 58 -12.33 -0.16 -27.30
C GLY A 58 -12.63 0.32 -25.88
N HIS A 59 -13.77 -0.10 -25.28
CA HIS A 59 -14.07 0.26 -23.90
C HIS A 59 -12.99 -0.26 -22.92
N LEU A 60 -12.65 0.54 -21.90
CA LEU A 60 -11.61 0.22 -20.89
C LEU A 60 -11.81 -1.16 -20.23
N ALA A 61 -13.06 -1.61 -20.07
CA ALA A 61 -13.36 -2.92 -19.51
C ALA A 61 -12.73 -4.05 -20.33
N PHE A 62 -12.83 -4.02 -21.66
CA PHE A 62 -12.24 -5.02 -22.54
C PHE A 62 -10.72 -4.99 -22.48
N PHE A 63 -10.14 -3.77 -22.49
CA PHE A 63 -8.70 -3.61 -22.37
C PHE A 63 -8.17 -4.20 -21.05
N ILE A 64 -8.87 -3.97 -19.93
CA ILE A 64 -8.50 -4.56 -18.64
C ILE A 64 -8.64 -6.08 -18.67
N THR A 65 -9.72 -6.62 -19.24
CA THR A 65 -9.90 -8.07 -19.40
C THR A 65 -8.76 -8.69 -20.18
N ASP A 66 -8.40 -8.10 -21.33
CA ASP A 66 -7.31 -8.58 -22.19
C ASP A 66 -5.95 -8.44 -21.49
N THR A 67 -5.74 -7.36 -20.76
CA THR A 67 -4.52 -7.15 -19.95
C THR A 67 -4.40 -8.23 -18.88
N VAL A 68 -5.44 -8.45 -18.08
CA VAL A 68 -5.45 -9.46 -17.01
C VAL A 68 -5.25 -10.88 -17.58
N ALA A 69 -5.84 -11.18 -18.73
CA ALA A 69 -5.66 -12.47 -19.42
C ALA A 69 -4.21 -12.70 -19.90
N ALA A 70 -3.43 -11.63 -20.07
CA ALA A 70 -2.02 -11.72 -20.46
C ALA A 70 -1.05 -11.83 -19.25
N LEU A 71 -1.54 -11.60 -18.02
CA LEU A 71 -0.75 -11.69 -16.79
C LEU A 71 -0.64 -13.13 -16.30
N ASP A 72 0.45 -13.43 -15.60
CA ASP A 72 0.58 -14.65 -14.80
C ASP A 72 -0.15 -14.44 -13.47
N LEU A 73 -1.23 -15.19 -13.29
CA LEU A 73 -2.07 -15.14 -12.10
C LEU A 73 -1.83 -16.33 -11.16
N GLN A 74 -0.76 -17.12 -11.34
CA GLN A 74 -0.51 -18.30 -10.52
C GLN A 74 -0.51 -17.97 -9.01
N ALA A 75 0.10 -16.86 -8.60
CA ALA A 75 0.09 -16.41 -7.21
C ALA A 75 -1.30 -16.05 -6.67
N VAL A 76 -2.25 -15.69 -7.56
CA VAL A 76 -3.64 -15.40 -7.19
C VAL A 76 -4.45 -16.69 -7.08
N TYR A 77 -4.15 -17.71 -7.89
CA TYR A 77 -4.81 -19.01 -7.86
C TYR A 77 -4.30 -19.93 -6.74
N ALA A 78 -3.02 -19.85 -6.38
CA ALA A 78 -2.36 -20.73 -5.41
C ALA A 78 -3.10 -20.93 -4.07
N PRO A 79 -3.75 -19.92 -3.44
CA PRO A 79 -4.50 -20.12 -2.20
C PRO A 79 -5.76 -20.99 -2.34
N TYR A 80 -6.17 -21.32 -3.56
CA TYR A 80 -7.35 -22.14 -3.85
C TYR A 80 -6.99 -23.59 -4.22
N ASP A 81 -5.71 -23.91 -4.40
CA ASP A 81 -5.24 -25.24 -4.75
C ASP A 81 -5.42 -26.19 -3.55
N GLY A 82 -6.10 -27.31 -3.78
CA GLY A 82 -6.27 -28.36 -2.75
C GLY A 82 -7.26 -28.02 -1.61
N ASP A 83 -8.01 -26.94 -1.68
CA ASP A 83 -8.81 -26.40 -0.58
C ASP A 83 -10.10 -27.22 -0.29
N GLY A 84 -10.58 -28.05 -1.22
CA GLY A 84 -11.73 -28.93 -1.01
C GLY A 84 -13.01 -28.24 -0.54
N ARG A 85 -13.18 -26.93 -0.80
CA ARG A 85 -14.31 -26.11 -0.34
C ARG A 85 -15.64 -26.66 -0.89
N ARG A 86 -16.64 -26.75 -0.02
CA ARG A 86 -18.00 -27.12 -0.41
C ARG A 86 -18.61 -26.12 -1.42
N ASN A 87 -18.32 -24.83 -1.27
CA ASN A 87 -18.81 -23.78 -2.13
C ASN A 87 -17.72 -23.37 -3.13
N GLN A 88 -18.05 -23.41 -4.41
CA GLN A 88 -17.15 -22.92 -5.45
C GLN A 88 -16.83 -21.42 -5.25
N PRO A 89 -15.55 -21.04 -5.18
CA PRO A 89 -15.17 -19.64 -5.14
C PRO A 89 -15.49 -18.94 -6.46
N PHE A 90 -15.54 -17.62 -6.43
CA PHE A 90 -15.54 -16.83 -7.66
C PHE A 90 -14.20 -16.97 -8.36
N ASP A 91 -14.21 -16.94 -9.70
CA ASP A 91 -12.99 -17.01 -10.50
C ASP A 91 -12.02 -15.87 -10.10
N PRO A 92 -10.79 -16.20 -9.66
CA PRO A 92 -9.80 -15.21 -9.27
C PRO A 92 -9.44 -14.22 -10.39
N GLN A 93 -9.39 -14.65 -11.65
CA GLN A 93 -9.14 -13.76 -12.80
C GLN A 93 -10.26 -12.73 -12.92
N MET A 94 -11.51 -13.14 -12.81
CA MET A 94 -12.67 -12.25 -12.82
C MET A 94 -12.59 -11.25 -11.65
N MET A 95 -12.23 -11.71 -10.44
CA MET A 95 -12.11 -10.85 -9.27
C MET A 95 -11.00 -9.81 -9.41
N VAL A 96 -9.84 -10.18 -9.97
CA VAL A 96 -8.75 -9.25 -10.31
C VAL A 96 -9.22 -8.21 -11.32
N THR A 97 -9.90 -8.66 -12.38
CA THR A 97 -10.43 -7.80 -13.45
C THR A 97 -11.41 -6.76 -12.90
N VAL A 98 -12.37 -7.20 -12.07
CA VAL A 98 -13.35 -6.31 -11.41
C VAL A 98 -12.66 -5.30 -10.49
N LEU A 99 -11.69 -5.74 -9.69
CA LEU A 99 -10.94 -4.83 -8.80
C LEU A 99 -10.13 -3.80 -9.58
N LEU A 100 -9.40 -4.20 -10.62
CA LEU A 100 -8.62 -3.28 -11.43
C LEU A 100 -9.51 -2.25 -12.13
N TYR A 101 -10.63 -2.69 -12.69
CA TYR A 101 -11.60 -1.77 -13.30
C TYR A 101 -12.20 -0.81 -12.28
N ALA A 102 -12.52 -1.31 -11.09
CA ALA A 102 -13.03 -0.49 -9.99
C ALA A 102 -12.04 0.61 -9.60
N TYR A 103 -10.78 0.24 -9.39
CA TYR A 103 -9.73 1.19 -9.04
C TYR A 103 -9.43 2.16 -10.19
N ALA A 104 -9.41 1.70 -11.44
CA ALA A 104 -9.22 2.53 -12.63
C ALA A 104 -10.36 3.53 -12.86
N THR A 105 -11.55 3.26 -12.31
CA THR A 105 -12.74 4.13 -12.38
C THR A 105 -13.05 4.88 -11.06
N GLY A 106 -12.14 4.85 -10.08
CA GLY A 106 -12.27 5.57 -8.82
C GLY A 106 -13.26 4.95 -7.83
N THR A 107 -13.50 3.65 -7.91
CA THR A 107 -14.38 2.91 -6.99
C THR A 107 -13.56 2.00 -6.07
N PHE A 108 -13.27 2.44 -4.85
CA PHE A 108 -12.36 1.74 -3.92
C PHE A 108 -13.10 0.95 -2.83
N SER A 109 -14.34 1.31 -2.53
CA SER A 109 -15.15 0.65 -1.49
C SER A 109 -15.74 -0.65 -2.00
N SER A 110 -15.49 -1.78 -1.32
CA SER A 110 -16.07 -3.08 -1.66
C SER A 110 -17.60 -3.07 -1.68
N ARG A 111 -18.27 -2.28 -0.79
CA ARG A 111 -19.73 -2.11 -0.83
C ARG A 111 -20.19 -1.39 -2.09
N ARG A 112 -19.43 -0.38 -2.54
CA ARG A 112 -19.77 0.33 -3.79
C ARG A 112 -19.49 -0.54 -5.02
N ILE A 113 -18.42 -1.36 -5.00
CA ILE A 113 -18.12 -2.31 -6.06
C ILE A 113 -19.25 -3.33 -6.17
N ALA A 114 -19.67 -3.94 -5.05
CA ALA A 114 -20.79 -4.90 -5.04
C ALA A 114 -22.08 -4.29 -5.61
N ARG A 115 -22.43 -3.05 -5.24
CA ARG A 115 -23.58 -2.34 -5.81
C ARG A 115 -23.42 -2.12 -7.32
N LYS A 116 -22.24 -1.73 -7.78
CA LYS A 116 -21.99 -1.51 -9.22
C LYS A 116 -22.06 -2.79 -10.05
N LEU A 117 -21.76 -3.94 -9.47
CA LEU A 117 -22.00 -5.24 -10.15
C LEU A 117 -23.46 -5.46 -10.50
N GLU A 118 -24.38 -4.87 -9.74
CA GLU A 118 -25.83 -4.95 -9.99
C GLU A 118 -26.33 -3.83 -10.92
N GLU A 119 -25.77 -2.62 -10.81
CA GLU A 119 -26.29 -1.40 -11.43
C GLU A 119 -25.53 -0.96 -12.70
N ASP A 120 -24.25 -1.33 -12.85
CA ASP A 120 -23.36 -0.80 -13.89
C ASP A 120 -23.07 -1.88 -14.94
N VAL A 121 -23.36 -1.59 -16.20
CA VAL A 121 -23.22 -2.52 -17.32
C VAL A 121 -21.78 -3.03 -17.46
N ALA A 122 -20.79 -2.16 -17.32
CA ALA A 122 -19.39 -2.56 -17.47
C ALA A 122 -18.97 -3.55 -16.37
N TYR A 123 -19.41 -3.35 -15.13
CA TYR A 123 -19.16 -4.29 -14.03
C TYR A 123 -19.88 -5.63 -14.26
N ARG A 124 -21.09 -5.62 -14.77
CA ARG A 124 -21.84 -6.85 -15.10
C ARG A 124 -21.16 -7.64 -16.20
N VAL A 125 -20.66 -6.96 -17.24
CA VAL A 125 -19.88 -7.58 -18.33
C VAL A 125 -18.62 -8.23 -17.78
N LEU A 126 -17.85 -7.51 -16.95
CA LEU A 126 -16.60 -8.02 -16.37
C LEU A 126 -16.82 -9.20 -15.43
N ALA A 127 -17.89 -9.19 -14.67
CA ALA A 127 -18.25 -10.26 -13.75
C ALA A 127 -19.01 -11.42 -14.40
N ALA A 128 -19.32 -11.34 -15.69
CA ALA A 128 -20.09 -12.35 -16.42
C ALA A 128 -21.37 -12.78 -15.65
N GLY A 129 -22.10 -11.81 -15.10
CA GLY A 129 -23.31 -12.06 -14.32
C GLY A 129 -23.08 -12.63 -12.91
N ASN A 130 -21.85 -12.65 -12.40
CA ASN A 130 -21.56 -13.00 -11.02
C ASN A 130 -21.66 -11.76 -10.11
N PHE A 131 -22.19 -11.95 -8.90
CA PHE A 131 -22.43 -10.87 -7.93
C PHE A 131 -21.76 -11.19 -6.59
N PRO A 132 -20.42 -11.12 -6.51
CA PRO A 132 -19.73 -11.34 -5.23
C PRO A 132 -20.15 -10.30 -4.19
N ALA A 133 -20.48 -10.78 -2.99
CA ALA A 133 -20.82 -9.92 -1.87
C ALA A 133 -19.64 -9.00 -1.49
N HIS A 134 -19.94 -7.85 -0.91
CA HIS A 134 -18.92 -6.89 -0.52
C HIS A 134 -17.86 -7.47 0.46
N ARG A 135 -18.22 -8.45 1.28
CA ARG A 135 -17.28 -9.16 2.16
C ARG A 135 -16.28 -9.98 1.35
N THR A 136 -16.79 -10.75 0.39
CA THR A 136 -15.95 -11.56 -0.53
C THR A 136 -14.96 -10.69 -1.31
N ILE A 137 -15.41 -9.52 -1.81
CA ILE A 137 -14.54 -8.56 -2.51
C ILE A 137 -13.46 -8.01 -1.55
N ALA A 138 -13.83 -7.70 -0.30
CA ALA A 138 -12.90 -7.18 0.68
C ALA A 138 -11.88 -8.24 1.11
N GLU A 139 -12.30 -9.47 1.34
CA GLU A 139 -11.45 -10.61 1.70
C GLU A 139 -10.50 -10.96 0.57
N PHE A 140 -10.99 -11.09 -0.67
CA PHE A 140 -10.17 -11.33 -1.85
C PHE A 140 -9.07 -10.25 -1.99
N ARG A 141 -9.44 -8.97 -1.90
CA ARG A 141 -8.46 -7.88 -1.96
C ARG A 141 -7.39 -8.01 -0.88
N GLN A 142 -7.77 -8.30 0.37
CA GLN A 142 -6.80 -8.43 1.48
C GLN A 142 -5.90 -9.66 1.34
N GLN A 143 -6.43 -10.77 0.87
CA GLN A 143 -5.70 -12.02 0.68
C GLN A 143 -4.62 -11.89 -0.41
N HIS A 144 -4.89 -11.14 -1.47
CA HIS A 144 -4.06 -11.08 -2.66
C HIS A 144 -3.20 -9.80 -2.79
N LEU A 145 -3.05 -9.01 -1.71
CA LEU A 145 -2.29 -7.75 -1.77
C LEU A 145 -0.85 -7.93 -2.29
N ALA A 146 -0.16 -8.99 -1.89
CA ALA A 146 1.19 -9.29 -2.37
C ALA A 146 1.21 -9.66 -3.87
N ALA A 147 0.19 -10.39 -4.34
CA ALA A 147 0.09 -10.73 -5.75
C ALA A 147 -0.07 -9.48 -6.63
N PHE A 148 -0.80 -8.45 -6.16
CA PHE A 148 -0.94 -7.20 -6.91
C PHE A 148 0.38 -6.45 -7.10
N GLU A 149 1.37 -6.61 -6.23
CA GLU A 149 2.72 -6.07 -6.46
C GLU A 149 3.39 -6.76 -7.66
N ALA A 150 3.31 -8.08 -7.73
CA ALA A 150 3.83 -8.84 -8.87
C ALA A 150 3.08 -8.48 -10.19
N LEU A 151 1.76 -8.30 -10.13
CA LEU A 151 0.97 -7.87 -11.29
C LEU A 151 1.35 -6.46 -11.74
N PHE A 152 1.65 -5.55 -10.82
CA PHE A 152 2.17 -4.22 -11.16
C PHE A 152 3.47 -4.32 -11.97
N VAL A 153 4.42 -5.13 -11.50
CA VAL A 153 5.69 -5.35 -12.21
C VAL A 153 5.45 -5.92 -13.61
N GLN A 154 4.59 -6.94 -13.74
CA GLN A 154 4.27 -7.56 -15.03
C GLN A 154 3.68 -6.55 -16.02
N VAL A 155 2.75 -5.68 -15.58
CA VAL A 155 2.16 -4.66 -16.47
C VAL A 155 3.20 -3.66 -16.95
N VAL A 156 4.15 -3.26 -16.10
CA VAL A 156 5.24 -2.37 -16.53
C VAL A 156 6.17 -3.08 -17.52
N GLN A 157 6.46 -4.38 -17.30
CA GLN A 157 7.27 -5.19 -18.23
C GLN A 157 6.56 -5.35 -19.58
N ILE A 158 5.26 -5.61 -19.62
CA ILE A 158 4.47 -5.64 -20.86
C ILE A 158 4.54 -4.29 -21.59
N ALA A 159 4.42 -3.18 -20.86
CA ALA A 159 4.53 -1.84 -21.43
C ALA A 159 5.93 -1.57 -22.00
N ARG A 160 6.98 -2.10 -21.35
CA ARG A 160 8.36 -2.05 -21.86
C ARG A 160 8.54 -2.90 -23.12
N GLU A 161 8.11 -4.15 -23.11
CA GLU A 161 8.17 -5.05 -24.26
C GLU A 161 7.42 -4.50 -25.48
N ALA A 162 6.30 -3.80 -25.23
CA ALA A 162 5.54 -3.09 -26.25
C ALA A 162 6.24 -1.80 -26.75
N GLY A 163 7.41 -1.43 -26.18
CA GLY A 163 8.15 -0.21 -26.54
C GLY A 163 7.51 1.09 -26.05
N VAL A 164 6.49 0.98 -25.17
CA VAL A 164 5.81 2.14 -24.57
C VAL A 164 6.69 2.79 -23.50
N VAL A 165 7.29 1.99 -22.61
CA VAL A 165 8.26 2.46 -21.61
C VAL A 165 9.68 2.22 -22.10
N LYS A 166 10.54 3.23 -21.95
CA LYS A 166 11.96 3.17 -22.34
C LYS A 166 12.84 3.37 -21.11
N LEU A 167 14.07 2.83 -21.18
CA LEU A 167 15.12 3.16 -20.21
C LEU A 167 15.60 4.61 -20.49
N GLY A 168 15.00 5.55 -19.78
CA GLY A 168 15.28 6.98 -19.92
C GLY A 168 15.30 7.67 -18.58
N ALA A 169 14.79 8.88 -18.50
CA ALA A 169 14.70 9.61 -17.26
C ALA A 169 13.46 9.23 -16.45
N LEU A 170 13.63 9.17 -15.14
CA LEU A 170 12.57 8.98 -14.18
C LEU A 170 12.36 10.26 -13.34
N ALA A 171 11.10 10.65 -13.15
CA ALA A 171 10.76 11.64 -12.16
C ALA A 171 10.20 10.94 -10.90
N VAL A 172 10.74 11.32 -9.74
CA VAL A 172 10.37 10.74 -8.44
C VAL A 172 9.69 11.79 -7.60
N ASP A 173 8.60 11.39 -6.94
CA ASP A 173 7.90 12.24 -5.97
C ASP A 173 7.12 11.39 -4.96
N GLY A 174 6.86 12.00 -3.78
CA GLY A 174 6.06 11.43 -2.71
C GLY A 174 4.76 12.19 -2.49
N SER A 175 3.76 11.49 -1.98
CA SER A 175 2.50 12.11 -1.65
C SER A 175 1.91 11.60 -0.34
N LYS A 176 1.60 12.53 0.56
CA LYS A 176 0.94 12.23 1.83
C LYS A 176 -0.54 11.91 1.57
N LEU A 177 -0.92 10.66 1.85
CA LEU A 177 -2.27 10.13 1.71
C LEU A 177 -2.81 9.77 3.09
N LYS A 178 -4.08 10.11 3.36
CA LYS A 178 -4.67 9.84 4.67
C LYS A 178 -4.75 8.34 4.93
N ALA A 179 -4.35 7.92 6.13
CA ALA A 179 -4.60 6.59 6.63
C ALA A 179 -6.09 6.36 6.93
N ASN A 180 -6.49 5.11 7.07
CA ASN A 180 -7.84 4.75 7.54
C ASN A 180 -7.95 4.90 9.07
N ALA A 181 -7.57 6.05 9.57
CA ALA A 181 -7.52 6.39 10.98
C ALA A 181 -7.93 7.86 11.18
N SER A 182 -8.47 8.14 12.36
CA SER A 182 -8.79 9.50 12.77
C SER A 182 -7.69 10.07 13.65
N LYS A 183 -7.28 11.30 13.42
CA LYS A 183 -6.35 12.02 14.30
C LYS A 183 -6.85 12.13 15.75
N HIS A 184 -8.18 12.11 15.95
CA HIS A 184 -8.78 12.14 17.28
C HIS A 184 -8.65 10.82 18.05
N LYS A 185 -8.20 9.75 17.39
CA LYS A 185 -7.85 8.46 18.00
C LYS A 185 -6.36 8.33 18.30
N ALA A 186 -5.58 9.41 18.10
CA ALA A 186 -4.20 9.50 18.52
C ALA A 186 -4.09 10.10 19.93
N MET A 187 -3.15 9.60 20.71
CA MET A 187 -2.82 10.12 22.04
C MET A 187 -1.31 10.30 22.16
N SER A 188 -0.88 11.37 22.85
CA SER A 188 0.53 11.60 23.12
C SER A 188 1.02 10.76 24.31
N TYR A 189 2.32 10.45 24.34
CA TYR A 189 2.93 9.62 25.37
C TYR A 189 2.74 10.19 26.77
N GLY A 190 2.95 11.49 26.94
CA GLY A 190 2.71 12.15 28.22
C GLY A 190 1.27 12.02 28.70
N ARG A 191 0.30 12.20 27.78
CA ARG A 191 -1.13 12.01 28.10
C ARG A 191 -1.47 10.54 28.38
N MET A 192 -0.83 9.59 27.68
CA MET A 192 -1.02 8.15 27.96
C MET A 192 -0.60 7.80 29.38
N ARG A 193 0.55 8.32 29.83
CA ARG A 193 1.02 8.10 31.21
C ARG A 193 0.04 8.62 32.25
N THR A 194 -0.44 9.84 32.08
CA THR A 194 -1.40 10.45 33.03
C THR A 194 -2.73 9.72 33.01
N GLU A 195 -3.26 9.36 31.86
CA GLU A 195 -4.55 8.69 31.73
C GLU A 195 -4.49 7.24 32.22
N GLU A 196 -3.40 6.53 31.97
CA GLU A 196 -3.17 5.18 32.50
C GLU A 196 -3.16 5.18 34.04
N GLN A 197 -2.45 6.14 34.64
CA GLN A 197 -2.40 6.29 36.09
C GLN A 197 -3.81 6.57 36.66
N ARG A 198 -4.54 7.52 36.08
CA ARG A 198 -5.90 7.86 36.50
C ARG A 198 -6.84 6.66 36.41
N LEU A 199 -6.80 5.91 35.31
CA LEU A 199 -7.64 4.73 35.12
C LEU A 199 -7.32 3.62 36.12
N ARG A 200 -6.03 3.40 36.43
CA ARG A 200 -5.62 2.44 37.47
C ARG A 200 -6.15 2.81 38.84
N GLU A 201 -6.12 4.08 39.20
CA GLU A 201 -6.65 4.59 40.46
C GLU A 201 -8.17 4.42 40.54
N GLU A 202 -8.89 4.73 39.44
CA GLU A 202 -10.35 4.53 39.35
C GLU A 202 -10.74 3.04 39.43
N ILE A 203 -10.00 2.15 38.75
CA ILE A 203 -10.20 0.70 38.82
C ILE A 203 -9.99 0.19 40.24
N ALA A 204 -8.92 0.61 40.91
CA ALA A 204 -8.64 0.23 42.28
C ALA A 204 -9.74 0.71 43.26
N ALA A 205 -10.26 1.92 43.06
CA ALA A 205 -11.35 2.46 43.84
C ALA A 205 -12.64 1.65 43.67
N LEU A 206 -13.02 1.32 42.42
CA LEU A 206 -14.18 0.51 42.11
C LEU A 206 -14.09 -0.92 42.68
N LEU A 207 -12.89 -1.54 42.60
CA LEU A 207 -12.68 -2.86 43.20
C LEU A 207 -12.78 -2.83 44.72
N THR A 208 -12.30 -1.76 45.34
CA THR A 208 -12.43 -1.57 46.80
C THR A 208 -13.89 -1.39 47.22
N GLU A 209 -14.64 -0.62 46.43
CA GLU A 209 -16.08 -0.41 46.68
C GLU A 209 -16.86 -1.71 46.46
N ALA A 210 -16.59 -2.47 45.38
CA ALA A 210 -17.22 -3.76 45.14
C ALA A 210 -16.94 -4.76 46.28
N ASN A 211 -15.67 -4.89 46.71
CA ASN A 211 -15.30 -5.77 47.81
C ASN A 211 -15.99 -5.35 49.12
N ALA A 212 -16.20 -4.06 49.38
CA ALA A 212 -16.92 -3.59 50.56
C ALA A 212 -18.41 -3.94 50.51
N VAL A 213 -18.99 -3.89 49.30
CA VAL A 213 -20.41 -4.33 49.09
C VAL A 213 -20.55 -5.84 49.28
N ASP A 214 -19.64 -6.63 48.68
CA ASP A 214 -19.60 -8.08 48.77
C ASP A 214 -19.51 -8.55 50.26
N VAL A 215 -18.60 -7.93 51.03
CA VAL A 215 -18.44 -8.21 52.46
C VAL A 215 -19.71 -7.86 53.25
N ALA A 216 -20.40 -6.78 52.88
CA ALA A 216 -21.66 -6.39 53.53
C ALA A 216 -22.82 -7.35 53.15
N GLU A 217 -22.87 -7.82 51.91
CA GLU A 217 -23.85 -8.79 51.40
C GLU A 217 -23.60 -10.19 51.98
N ASP A 218 -22.35 -10.65 52.05
CA ASP A 218 -21.99 -11.91 52.68
C ASP A 218 -22.36 -11.94 54.21
N ALA A 219 -22.22 -10.82 54.87
CA ALA A 219 -22.64 -10.67 56.27
C ALA A 219 -24.15 -10.70 56.44
N ALA A 220 -24.92 -10.28 55.41
CA ALA A 220 -26.39 -10.21 55.47
C ALA A 220 -27.07 -11.49 54.97
N HIS A 221 -26.50 -12.20 53.96
CA HIS A 221 -27.18 -13.26 53.21
C HIS A 221 -26.40 -14.57 53.07
N GLY A 222 -25.16 -14.67 53.56
CA GLY A 222 -24.29 -15.84 53.50
C GLY A 222 -23.50 -15.97 52.17
N PRO A 223 -22.40 -16.75 52.15
CA PRO A 223 -21.36 -16.72 51.08
C PRO A 223 -21.73 -17.47 49.77
N GLU A 224 -22.97 -17.91 49.58
CA GLU A 224 -23.33 -18.73 48.40
C GLU A 224 -23.92 -17.94 47.21
N VAL A 225 -24.17 -16.65 47.36
CA VAL A 225 -24.70 -15.81 46.26
C VAL A 225 -23.56 -15.01 45.64
N ARG A 226 -22.89 -15.56 44.63
CA ARG A 226 -21.88 -14.85 43.86
C ARG A 226 -22.54 -14.05 42.73
N GLY A 227 -22.41 -12.74 42.80
CA GLY A 227 -22.58 -11.85 41.64
C GLY A 227 -21.30 -11.91 40.77
N ASP A 228 -21.24 -12.86 39.85
CA ASP A 228 -20.05 -13.09 39.03
C ASP A 228 -19.82 -12.07 37.89
N GLU A 229 -20.63 -11.01 37.82
CA GLU A 229 -20.49 -10.00 36.76
C GLU A 229 -19.78 -8.74 37.28
N LEU A 230 -18.54 -8.54 36.84
CA LEU A 230 -17.88 -7.24 36.97
C LEU A 230 -18.77 -6.16 36.36
N PRO A 231 -19.03 -5.04 37.07
CA PRO A 231 -19.83 -3.96 36.52
C PRO A 231 -19.29 -3.57 35.10
N ALA A 232 -20.18 -3.43 34.12
CA ALA A 232 -19.85 -3.11 32.75
C ALA A 232 -18.94 -1.86 32.62
N GLU A 233 -18.97 -1.00 33.62
CA GLU A 233 -18.12 0.19 33.72
C GLU A 233 -16.69 -0.14 34.11
N LEU A 234 -16.46 -1.11 34.99
CA LEU A 234 -15.10 -1.61 35.32
C LEU A 234 -14.46 -2.25 34.11
N GLN A 235 -15.17 -3.13 33.41
CA GLN A 235 -14.68 -3.76 32.18
C GLN A 235 -14.28 -2.72 31.12
N ARG A 236 -15.09 -1.69 30.91
CA ARG A 236 -14.78 -0.60 29.96
C ARG A 236 -13.51 0.16 30.36
N ARG A 237 -13.27 0.40 31.66
CA ARG A 237 -12.07 1.07 32.14
C ARG A 237 -10.83 0.19 32.01
N GLU A 238 -10.95 -1.11 32.27
CA GLU A 238 -9.87 -2.07 32.09
C GLU A 238 -9.49 -2.20 30.62
N GLU A 239 -10.44 -2.36 29.69
CA GLU A 239 -10.20 -2.41 28.26
C GLU A 239 -9.51 -1.13 27.74
N ARG A 240 -9.95 0.03 28.25
CA ARG A 240 -9.34 1.31 27.91
C ARG A 240 -7.91 1.43 28.47
N CYS A 241 -7.69 1.02 29.70
CA CYS A 241 -6.37 1.00 30.33
C CYS A 241 -5.42 0.07 29.55
N ALA A 242 -5.85 -1.13 29.20
CA ALA A 242 -5.08 -2.09 28.40
C ALA A 242 -4.75 -1.53 27.01
N THR A 243 -5.69 -0.86 26.36
CA THR A 243 -5.48 -0.21 25.05
C THR A 243 -4.42 0.88 25.12
N ILE A 244 -4.45 1.71 26.16
CA ILE A 244 -3.46 2.79 26.38
C ILE A 244 -2.08 2.19 26.72
N ALA A 245 -2.03 1.18 27.60
CA ALA A 245 -0.80 0.50 27.96
C ALA A 245 -0.12 -0.15 26.71
N ALA A 246 -0.90 -0.80 25.87
CA ALA A 246 -0.40 -1.38 24.62
C ALA A 246 0.15 -0.30 23.65
N ALA A 247 -0.51 0.84 23.53
CA ALA A 247 -0.04 1.95 22.70
C ALA A 247 1.25 2.57 23.26
N LYS A 248 1.33 2.72 24.57
CA LYS A 248 2.54 3.19 25.26
C LYS A 248 3.73 2.26 25.03
N ALA A 249 3.53 0.95 25.19
CA ALA A 249 4.56 -0.06 24.92
C ALA A 249 5.06 -0.02 23.47
N ARG A 250 4.17 0.19 22.48
CA ARG A 250 4.59 0.37 21.07
C ARG A 250 5.46 1.61 20.86
N LEU A 251 5.13 2.73 21.55
CA LEU A 251 5.95 3.94 21.47
C LEU A 251 7.33 3.72 22.08
N GLU A 252 7.39 3.07 23.24
CA GLU A 252 8.65 2.74 23.94
C GLU A 252 9.52 1.79 23.11
N ALA A 253 8.93 0.74 22.54
CA ALA A 253 9.65 -0.19 21.66
C ALA A 253 10.21 0.51 20.41
N ARG A 254 9.43 1.40 19.79
CA ARG A 254 9.86 2.21 18.65
C ARG A 254 11.00 3.13 19.02
N GLN A 255 10.90 3.82 20.16
CA GLN A 255 11.96 4.71 20.63
C GLN A 255 13.23 3.94 20.95
N ALA A 256 13.13 2.77 21.55
CA ALA A 256 14.28 1.92 21.84
C ALA A 256 14.99 1.47 20.56
N GLU A 257 14.24 1.18 19.49
CA GLU A 257 14.81 0.83 18.20
C GLU A 257 15.51 2.02 17.53
N GLU A 258 14.88 3.20 17.54
CA GLU A 258 15.52 4.43 17.04
C GLU A 258 16.79 4.79 17.82
N ASP A 259 16.78 4.59 19.12
CA ASP A 259 17.94 4.85 19.97
C ASP A 259 19.08 3.88 19.66
N ARG A 260 18.79 2.57 19.41
CA ARG A 260 19.80 1.59 18.94
C ARG A 260 20.39 1.98 17.58
N GLN A 261 19.56 2.39 16.64
CA GLN A 261 20.03 2.85 15.31
C GLN A 261 20.93 4.08 15.41
N LYS A 262 20.73 4.93 16.43
CA LYS A 262 21.61 6.06 16.75
C LYS A 262 22.84 5.66 17.58
N GLY A 263 23.04 4.36 17.83
CA GLY A 263 24.19 3.83 18.59
C GLY A 263 24.08 4.00 20.08
N ARG A 264 22.87 4.20 20.63
CA ARG A 264 22.60 4.21 22.07
C ARG A 264 22.44 2.79 22.61
N THR A 265 22.71 2.63 23.90
CA THR A 265 22.49 1.38 24.63
C THR A 265 21.67 1.65 25.90
N PRO A 266 20.99 0.62 26.46
CA PRO A 266 20.24 0.77 27.71
C PRO A 266 21.07 1.30 28.88
N ASP A 267 22.38 1.02 28.86
CA ASP A 267 23.33 1.37 29.94
C ASP A 267 24.11 2.65 29.65
N ASP A 268 23.75 3.47 28.67
CA ASP A 268 24.49 4.68 28.28
C ASP A 268 24.43 5.80 29.32
N GLY A 269 23.68 5.66 30.40
CA GLY A 269 23.64 6.55 31.57
C GLY A 269 23.33 8.00 31.23
N ARG A 270 22.56 8.27 30.14
CA ARG A 270 22.32 9.60 29.59
C ARG A 270 23.57 10.34 29.09
N LYS A 271 24.72 9.64 28.90
CA LYS A 271 25.95 10.27 28.40
C LYS A 271 26.05 10.17 26.89
N GLY A 272 25.93 11.28 26.20
CA GLY A 272 26.15 11.38 24.76
C GLY A 272 27.63 11.56 24.38
N ARG A 273 27.94 11.45 23.08
CA ARG A 273 29.26 11.82 22.55
C ARG A 273 29.54 13.29 22.89
N GLY A 274 30.70 13.56 23.55
CA GLY A 274 31.12 14.90 23.90
C GLY A 274 30.58 15.39 25.27
N HIS A 275 30.28 14.52 26.21
CA HIS A 275 29.89 14.81 27.60
C HIS A 275 28.55 15.55 27.79
N LYS A 276 27.77 15.78 26.74
CA LYS A 276 26.41 16.31 26.91
C LYS A 276 25.45 15.14 27.19
N PRO A 277 24.63 15.22 28.27
CA PRO A 277 23.66 14.19 28.57
C PRO A 277 22.62 14.13 27.49
N PHE A 278 22.12 12.92 27.20
CA PHE A 278 20.93 12.78 26.38
C PHE A 278 19.73 13.41 27.09
N ALA A 279 18.83 14.01 26.32
CA ALA A 279 17.64 14.66 26.88
C ALA A 279 16.65 13.67 27.53
N ARG A 280 16.75 12.37 27.19
CA ARG A 280 15.85 11.31 27.65
C ARG A 280 16.61 10.02 27.89
N ASP A 281 16.07 9.17 28.78
CA ASP A 281 16.56 7.81 28.98
C ASP A 281 16.38 6.98 27.69
N PHE A 282 17.15 5.91 27.56
CA PHE A 282 17.04 4.96 26.44
C PHE A 282 15.62 4.38 26.39
N GLY A 283 15.02 4.36 25.19
CA GLY A 283 13.70 3.80 24.96
C GLY A 283 12.53 4.61 25.52
N VAL A 284 12.78 5.77 26.14
CA VAL A 284 11.71 6.65 26.63
C VAL A 284 11.34 7.66 25.52
N PRO A 285 10.10 7.60 24.99
CA PRO A 285 9.65 8.55 24.00
C PRO A 285 9.53 9.98 24.52
N PRO A 286 9.60 11.02 23.67
CA PRO A 286 9.21 12.36 24.08
C PRO A 286 7.71 12.42 24.39
N ASP A 287 7.32 13.34 25.28
CA ASP A 287 5.93 13.45 25.75
C ASP A 287 4.93 13.77 24.63
N ASP A 288 5.39 14.40 23.53
CA ASP A 288 4.61 14.72 22.34
C ASP A 288 4.56 13.58 21.29
N ALA A 289 5.34 12.51 21.47
CA ALA A 289 5.27 11.33 20.61
C ALA A 289 3.86 10.72 20.67
N GLN A 290 3.31 10.39 19.50
CA GLN A 290 1.91 9.96 19.39
C GLN A 290 1.79 8.56 18.80
N ASP A 291 0.79 7.82 19.26
CA ASP A 291 0.32 6.57 18.67
C ASP A 291 -1.18 6.67 18.37
N ASN A 292 -1.61 6.00 17.30
CA ASN A 292 -3.01 5.96 16.91
C ASN A 292 -3.62 4.61 17.24
N PHE A 293 -4.68 4.60 18.03
CA PHE A 293 -5.35 3.36 18.47
C PHE A 293 -6.02 2.58 17.33
N THR A 294 -6.32 3.25 16.20
CA THR A 294 -7.00 2.63 15.06
C THR A 294 -6.03 2.07 14.03
N ASP A 295 -4.93 2.78 13.78
CA ASP A 295 -3.86 2.41 12.86
C ASP A 295 -2.51 2.83 13.45
N PRO A 296 -1.90 1.97 14.28
CA PRO A 296 -0.67 2.28 15.01
C PRO A 296 0.55 2.53 14.13
N GLU A 297 0.53 2.06 12.89
CA GLU A 297 1.64 2.23 11.94
C GLU A 297 1.55 3.56 11.19
N SER A 298 0.37 4.20 11.15
CA SER A 298 0.22 5.52 10.54
C SER A 298 0.90 6.61 11.38
N ARG A 299 1.28 7.72 10.73
CA ARG A 299 1.93 8.86 11.39
C ARG A 299 1.20 10.15 11.07
N ILE A 300 1.28 11.10 12.02
CA ILE A 300 0.81 12.46 11.77
C ILE A 300 1.78 13.14 10.81
N MET A 301 1.25 13.56 9.67
CA MET A 301 1.99 14.28 8.65
C MET A 301 1.28 15.57 8.27
N LYS A 302 2.05 16.58 7.90
CA LYS A 302 1.52 17.82 7.35
C LYS A 302 1.03 17.57 5.92
N THR A 303 -0.22 17.89 5.68
CA THR A 303 -0.86 17.89 4.34
C THR A 303 -1.23 19.30 3.94
N SER A 304 -1.75 19.49 2.72
CA SER A 304 -2.31 20.79 2.27
C SER A 304 -3.51 21.26 3.11
N TYR A 305 -4.16 20.36 3.83
CA TYR A 305 -5.34 20.62 4.67
C TYR A 305 -5.03 20.63 6.17
N GLY A 306 -3.76 20.67 6.57
CA GLY A 306 -3.32 20.61 7.96
C GLY A 306 -2.67 19.28 8.32
N PHE A 307 -2.76 18.86 9.59
CA PHE A 307 -2.16 17.62 10.08
C PHE A 307 -3.20 16.50 10.10
N ASP A 308 -2.86 15.36 9.50
CA ASP A 308 -3.68 14.15 9.47
C ASP A 308 -2.81 12.89 9.70
N GLN A 309 -3.45 11.81 10.10
CA GLN A 309 -2.83 10.47 10.08
C GLN A 309 -2.64 10.04 8.64
N CYS A 310 -1.41 9.76 8.23
CA CYS A 310 -1.03 9.52 6.85
C CYS A 310 -0.01 8.40 6.71
N TYR A 311 0.08 7.93 5.48
CA TYR A 311 1.25 7.30 4.88
C TYR A 311 1.77 8.16 3.74
N ASN A 312 3.04 7.99 3.42
CA ASN A 312 3.71 8.69 2.33
C ASN A 312 3.89 7.73 1.16
N GLY A 313 3.05 7.84 0.15
CA GLY A 313 3.12 7.03 -1.06
C GLY A 313 4.12 7.61 -2.04
N GLN A 314 5.08 6.81 -2.47
CA GLN A 314 6.17 7.16 -3.37
C GLN A 314 5.93 6.57 -4.76
N ILE A 315 6.29 7.29 -5.80
CA ILE A 315 6.26 6.81 -7.19
C ILE A 315 7.49 7.26 -7.97
N ALA A 316 7.97 6.39 -8.87
CA ALA A 316 8.88 6.75 -9.94
C ALA A 316 8.14 6.64 -11.28
N VAL A 317 8.20 7.67 -12.09
CA VAL A 317 7.39 7.85 -13.29
C VAL A 317 8.29 8.04 -14.50
N ASP A 318 8.01 7.30 -15.57
CA ASP A 318 8.67 7.47 -16.86
C ASP A 318 8.38 8.85 -17.47
N GLU A 319 9.44 9.51 -17.92
CA GLU A 319 9.36 10.88 -18.47
C GLU A 319 8.45 11.00 -19.68
N THR A 320 8.46 10.00 -20.54
CA THR A 320 7.83 10.08 -21.86
C THR A 320 6.34 9.74 -21.81
N THR A 321 6.02 8.69 -21.08
CA THR A 321 4.66 8.11 -21.09
C THR A 321 3.87 8.37 -19.84
N GLN A 322 4.53 8.85 -18.77
CA GLN A 322 3.94 9.00 -17.44
C GLN A 322 3.41 7.67 -16.85
N ILE A 323 3.98 6.54 -17.25
CA ILE A 323 3.74 5.26 -16.60
C ILE A 323 4.56 5.20 -15.32
N ILE A 324 3.94 4.76 -14.24
CA ILE A 324 4.58 4.53 -12.96
C ILE A 324 5.41 3.24 -13.08
N VAL A 325 6.72 3.33 -12.92
CA VAL A 325 7.63 2.19 -13.08
C VAL A 325 8.06 1.57 -11.75
N ALA A 326 7.95 2.32 -10.66
CA ALA A 326 8.16 1.80 -9.31
C ALA A 326 7.26 2.51 -8.31
N THR A 327 6.92 1.80 -7.24
CA THR A 327 6.08 2.28 -6.14
C THR A 327 6.78 2.06 -4.80
N GLY A 328 6.47 2.89 -3.84
CA GLY A 328 6.89 2.76 -2.45
C GLY A 328 5.82 3.29 -1.50
N LEU A 329 5.85 2.82 -0.28
CA LEU A 329 5.04 3.38 0.80
C LEU A 329 5.88 3.38 2.08
N THR A 330 5.84 4.49 2.79
CA THR A 330 6.50 4.65 4.08
C THR A 330 5.60 5.38 5.06
N ASN A 331 5.82 5.17 6.33
CA ASN A 331 5.20 5.97 7.39
C ASN A 331 6.10 7.13 7.84
N CYS A 332 7.20 7.38 7.15
CA CYS A 332 8.06 8.54 7.37
C CYS A 332 7.56 9.75 6.58
N ALA A 333 7.51 10.91 7.22
CA ALA A 333 7.14 12.16 6.55
C ALA A 333 8.26 12.71 5.66
N ALA A 334 9.51 12.32 5.92
CA ALA A 334 10.69 12.71 5.15
C ALA A 334 10.93 11.73 3.99
N ASP A 335 11.35 12.27 2.85
CA ASP A 335 11.51 11.50 1.60
C ASP A 335 12.98 11.08 1.35
N ASN A 336 13.93 11.56 2.15
CA ASN A 336 15.36 11.44 1.89
C ASN A 336 15.90 10.00 1.82
N ALA A 337 15.28 9.07 2.52
CA ALA A 337 15.66 7.66 2.51
C ALA A 337 14.96 6.84 1.41
N GLU A 338 13.96 7.41 0.74
CA GLU A 338 13.07 6.65 -0.15
C GLU A 338 13.58 6.57 -1.61
N LEU A 339 14.52 7.44 -2.01
CA LEU A 339 14.95 7.53 -3.40
C LEU A 339 15.67 6.27 -3.88
N LEU A 340 16.72 5.85 -3.18
CA LEU A 340 17.52 4.69 -3.61
C LEU A 340 16.69 3.39 -3.65
N PRO A 341 15.89 3.04 -2.62
CA PRO A 341 15.01 1.87 -2.70
C PRO A 341 14.01 1.93 -3.86
N LEU A 342 13.53 3.13 -4.21
CA LEU A 342 12.59 3.29 -5.32
C LEU A 342 13.30 3.10 -6.68
N ILE A 343 14.53 3.59 -6.82
CA ILE A 343 15.36 3.34 -8.01
C ILE A 343 15.71 1.86 -8.13
N ASP A 344 16.07 1.18 -7.04
CA ASP A 344 16.36 -0.26 -7.05
C ASP A 344 15.17 -1.07 -7.59
N ARG A 345 13.94 -0.72 -7.15
CA ARG A 345 12.71 -1.33 -7.68
C ARG A 345 12.51 -1.00 -9.17
N ALA A 346 12.76 0.24 -9.57
CA ALA A 346 12.67 0.64 -10.98
C ALA A 346 13.67 -0.12 -11.86
N GLU A 347 14.92 -0.25 -11.42
CA GLU A 347 15.95 -1.03 -12.11
C GLU A 347 15.56 -2.50 -12.24
N THR A 348 15.04 -3.10 -11.17
CA THR A 348 14.55 -4.49 -11.18
C THR A 348 13.38 -4.65 -12.17
N THR A 349 12.42 -3.73 -12.15
CA THR A 349 11.24 -3.79 -13.02
C THR A 349 11.59 -3.55 -14.48
N LEU A 350 12.48 -2.60 -14.74
CA LEU A 350 12.91 -2.22 -16.10
C LEU A 350 14.07 -3.07 -16.62
N GLY A 351 14.75 -3.85 -15.77
CA GLY A 351 15.93 -4.64 -16.14
C GLY A 351 17.12 -3.79 -16.57
N GLY A 352 17.28 -2.60 -15.97
CA GLY A 352 18.40 -1.70 -16.22
C GLY A 352 18.23 -0.36 -15.54
N ALA A 353 19.33 0.37 -15.37
CA ALA A 353 19.35 1.67 -14.71
C ALA A 353 18.76 2.79 -15.58
N PRO A 354 18.04 3.77 -14.99
CA PRO A 354 17.64 4.97 -15.71
C PRO A 354 18.86 5.83 -16.03
N THR A 355 18.76 6.65 -17.08
CA THR A 355 19.84 7.60 -17.42
C THR A 355 19.87 8.80 -16.48
N ASP A 356 18.68 9.31 -16.17
CA ASP A 356 18.49 10.49 -15.33
C ASP A 356 17.44 10.24 -14.25
N VAL A 357 17.63 10.89 -13.10
CA VAL A 357 16.63 10.95 -12.02
C VAL A 357 16.35 12.39 -11.65
N LEU A 358 15.05 12.75 -11.68
CA LEU A 358 14.54 14.06 -11.33
C LEU A 358 13.72 13.95 -10.03
N ALA A 359 14.13 14.66 -8.97
CA ALA A 359 13.39 14.66 -7.71
C ALA A 359 13.41 16.03 -7.03
N ASP A 360 12.56 16.24 -6.03
CA ASP A 360 12.55 17.48 -5.27
C ASP A 360 13.64 17.51 -4.17
N ALA A 361 13.69 18.61 -3.42
CA ALA A 361 14.67 18.78 -2.36
C ALA A 361 14.48 17.84 -1.15
N GLY A 362 13.35 17.15 -1.05
CA GLY A 362 13.09 16.15 -0.02
C GLY A 362 14.02 14.94 -0.09
N TYR A 363 14.52 14.63 -1.29
CA TYR A 363 15.37 13.46 -1.56
C TYR A 363 16.87 13.75 -1.50
N ARG A 364 17.27 14.95 -1.09
CA ARG A 364 18.68 15.36 -1.07
C ARG A 364 19.50 14.60 -0.02
N GLY A 365 20.71 14.19 -0.41
CA GLY A 365 21.69 13.58 0.49
C GLY A 365 23.02 13.36 -0.23
N GLU A 366 24.15 13.68 0.41
CA GLU A 366 25.49 13.47 -0.19
C GLU A 366 25.69 12.01 -0.58
N GLY A 367 25.38 11.06 0.34
CA GLY A 367 25.51 9.63 0.08
C GLY A 367 24.58 9.16 -1.05
N THR A 368 23.38 9.73 -1.14
CA THR A 368 22.44 9.44 -2.24
C THR A 368 23.03 9.87 -3.57
N PHE A 369 23.61 11.08 -3.64
CA PHE A 369 24.22 11.58 -4.88
C PHE A 369 25.44 10.78 -5.29
N GLN A 370 26.31 10.41 -4.33
CA GLN A 370 27.47 9.53 -4.59
C GLN A 370 27.03 8.17 -5.13
N THR A 371 25.98 7.58 -4.56
CA THR A 371 25.46 6.28 -5.01
C THR A 371 24.90 6.36 -6.42
N LEU A 372 24.14 7.40 -6.75
CA LEU A 372 23.60 7.60 -8.11
C LEU A 372 24.74 7.80 -9.12
N GLU A 373 25.74 8.62 -8.80
CA GLU A 373 26.90 8.81 -9.65
C GLU A 373 27.68 7.51 -9.87
N ALA A 374 27.90 6.70 -8.84
CA ALA A 374 28.57 5.40 -8.94
C ALA A 374 27.82 4.41 -9.85
N ARG A 375 26.49 4.54 -9.94
CA ARG A 375 25.62 3.76 -10.85
C ARG A 375 25.53 4.35 -12.27
N GLY A 376 26.20 5.47 -12.54
CA GLY A 376 26.12 6.16 -13.82
C GLY A 376 24.81 6.91 -14.06
N ILE A 377 24.02 7.15 -13.00
CA ILE A 377 22.73 7.84 -13.05
C ILE A 377 22.94 9.34 -12.83
N THR A 378 22.49 10.16 -13.77
CA THR A 378 22.57 11.62 -13.64
C THR A 378 21.44 12.16 -12.79
N ALA A 379 21.77 12.72 -11.63
CA ALA A 379 20.79 13.31 -10.73
C ALA A 379 20.47 14.78 -11.10
N TYR A 380 19.17 15.13 -11.07
CA TYR A 380 18.62 16.48 -11.15
C TYR A 380 17.70 16.68 -9.95
N ILE A 381 18.28 16.92 -8.77
CA ILE A 381 17.58 17.01 -7.49
C ILE A 381 17.78 18.39 -6.90
N SER A 382 16.72 19.08 -6.54
CA SER A 382 16.83 20.44 -5.96
C SER A 382 17.59 20.43 -4.64
N LEU A 383 18.46 21.44 -4.47
CA LEU A 383 19.23 21.63 -3.23
C LEU A 383 18.57 22.59 -2.24
N GLY A 384 17.51 23.29 -2.65
CA GLY A 384 16.81 24.28 -1.84
C GLY A 384 15.29 24.26 -2.01
N HIS A 385 14.59 24.99 -1.17
CA HIS A 385 13.16 25.23 -1.35
C HIS A 385 12.95 26.19 -2.53
N GLU A 386 11.90 26.00 -3.32
CA GLU A 386 11.58 26.83 -4.50
C GLU A 386 11.49 28.33 -4.17
N VAL A 387 11.17 28.68 -2.92
CA VAL A 387 10.97 30.07 -2.44
C VAL A 387 12.21 30.65 -1.75
N ARG A 388 13.23 29.84 -1.44
CA ARG A 388 14.44 30.31 -0.76
C ARG A 388 15.68 29.90 -1.55
N PRO A 389 16.64 30.83 -1.78
CA PRO A 389 17.89 30.46 -2.42
C PRO A 389 18.57 29.33 -1.64
N ALA A 390 19.11 28.36 -2.37
CA ALA A 390 19.87 27.28 -1.76
C ALA A 390 21.09 27.87 -1.05
N LYS A 391 21.37 27.37 0.15
CA LYS A 391 22.67 27.68 0.81
C LYS A 391 23.80 27.09 -0.01
N PRO A 392 24.98 27.74 -0.05
CA PRO A 392 26.13 27.17 -0.71
C PRO A 392 26.38 25.73 -0.17
N PRO A 393 26.70 24.76 -1.03
CA PRO A 393 26.97 23.41 -0.59
C PRO A 393 28.21 23.37 0.30
N ASN A 394 28.23 22.46 1.26
CA ASN A 394 29.38 22.24 2.12
C ASN A 394 30.59 21.84 1.22
N PRO A 395 31.76 22.48 1.39
CA PRO A 395 32.98 22.14 0.66
C PRO A 395 33.38 20.65 0.76
N ALA A 396 33.04 19.98 1.84
CA ALA A 396 33.30 18.53 2.00
C ALA A 396 32.36 17.62 1.19
N HIS A 397 31.25 18.15 0.67
CA HIS A 397 30.23 17.40 -0.06
C HIS A 397 30.44 17.51 -1.57
N VAL A 398 31.35 16.72 -2.12
CA VAL A 398 31.81 16.82 -3.49
C VAL A 398 30.70 16.47 -4.51
N ALA A 399 29.89 15.45 -4.25
CA ALA A 399 28.79 15.08 -5.14
C ALA A 399 27.70 16.16 -5.17
N THR A 400 27.39 16.76 -4.00
CA THR A 400 26.49 17.91 -3.91
C THR A 400 27.00 19.13 -4.67
N GLN A 401 28.33 19.39 -4.67
CA GLN A 401 28.92 20.50 -5.45
C GLN A 401 28.77 20.26 -6.96
N ARG A 402 29.05 19.03 -7.42
CA ARG A 402 28.86 18.67 -8.84
C ARG A 402 27.40 18.83 -9.27
N LEU A 403 26.46 18.38 -8.42
CA LEU A 403 25.04 18.56 -8.67
C LEU A 403 24.66 20.05 -8.71
N ALA A 404 25.17 20.88 -7.78
CA ALA A 404 24.95 22.32 -7.76
C ALA A 404 25.42 23.00 -9.05
N ALA A 405 26.63 22.67 -9.51
CA ALA A 405 27.18 23.18 -10.77
C ALA A 405 26.31 22.77 -11.98
N ARG A 406 25.84 21.50 -12.01
CA ARG A 406 24.92 21.01 -13.04
C ARG A 406 23.62 21.81 -13.04
N LEU A 407 22.97 22.00 -11.88
CA LEU A 407 21.72 22.76 -11.76
C LEU A 407 21.89 24.27 -12.03
N ALA A 408 23.09 24.82 -11.90
CA ALA A 408 23.38 26.20 -12.24
C ALA A 408 23.45 26.44 -13.76
N SER A 409 23.69 25.42 -14.58
CA SER A 409 23.68 25.52 -16.04
C SER A 409 22.25 25.69 -16.58
N ASP A 410 22.12 26.31 -17.77
CA ASP A 410 20.81 26.48 -18.43
C ASP A 410 20.17 25.13 -18.77
N THR A 411 20.97 24.20 -19.27
CA THR A 411 20.52 22.85 -19.59
C THR A 411 20.08 22.09 -18.35
N GLY A 412 20.81 22.16 -17.24
CA GLY A 412 20.44 21.52 -15.98
C GLY A 412 19.17 22.10 -15.37
N ARG A 413 19.00 23.43 -15.40
CA ARG A 413 17.75 24.09 -14.98
C ARG A 413 16.56 23.69 -15.83
N ALA A 414 16.73 23.67 -17.15
CA ALA A 414 15.68 23.26 -18.08
C ALA A 414 15.29 21.79 -17.82
N ARG A 415 16.29 20.92 -17.61
CA ARG A 415 16.07 19.50 -17.28
C ARG A 415 15.28 19.31 -15.99
N TYR A 416 15.72 19.95 -14.90
CA TYR A 416 15.05 19.88 -13.61
C TYR A 416 13.60 20.37 -13.67
N ARG A 417 13.32 21.48 -14.41
CA ARG A 417 11.95 22.02 -14.53
C ARG A 417 10.96 21.02 -15.11
N ARG A 418 11.40 20.05 -15.91
CA ARG A 418 10.52 19.01 -16.48
C ARG A 418 9.92 18.10 -15.42
N ARG A 419 10.54 17.98 -14.24
CA ARG A 419 10.06 17.13 -13.14
C ARG A 419 8.57 17.33 -12.89
N LYS A 420 8.17 18.59 -12.71
CA LYS A 420 6.76 18.92 -12.41
C LYS A 420 5.79 18.43 -13.48
N ALA A 421 6.14 18.58 -14.73
CA ALA A 421 5.30 18.15 -15.85
C ALA A 421 5.20 16.61 -15.99
N ILE A 422 6.11 15.85 -15.38
CA ILE A 422 6.14 14.39 -15.44
C ILE A 422 5.34 13.79 -14.30
N VAL A 423 5.68 14.09 -13.04
CA VAL A 423 5.18 13.36 -11.88
C VAL A 423 3.93 14.00 -11.25
N GLU A 424 3.86 15.34 -11.22
CA GLU A 424 2.71 16.03 -10.59
C GLU A 424 1.36 15.71 -11.26
N PRO A 425 1.24 15.61 -12.61
CA PRO A 425 -0.01 15.20 -13.23
C PRO A 425 -0.47 13.81 -12.83
N VAL A 426 0.47 12.86 -12.63
CA VAL A 426 0.15 11.49 -12.21
C VAL A 426 -0.41 11.48 -10.78
N LEU A 427 0.27 12.14 -9.83
CA LEU A 427 -0.21 12.28 -8.46
C LEU A 427 -1.50 13.08 -8.37
N GLY A 428 -1.61 14.15 -9.15
CA GLY A 428 -2.82 14.95 -9.29
C GLY A 428 -3.99 14.10 -9.78
N TRP A 429 -3.76 13.26 -10.78
CA TRP A 429 -4.80 12.38 -11.31
C TRP A 429 -5.27 11.33 -10.30
N ILE A 430 -4.35 10.72 -9.55
CA ILE A 430 -4.68 9.79 -8.47
C ILE A 430 -5.59 10.47 -7.44
N LYS A 431 -5.24 11.70 -7.02
CA LYS A 431 -5.96 12.41 -5.95
C LYS A 431 -7.25 13.07 -6.41
N GLU A 432 -7.23 13.72 -7.57
CA GLU A 432 -8.33 14.57 -8.02
C GLU A 432 -9.29 13.83 -8.94
N VAL A 433 -8.78 13.08 -9.92
CA VAL A 433 -9.62 12.41 -10.91
C VAL A 433 -10.13 11.06 -10.42
N LEU A 434 -9.26 10.22 -9.84
CA LEU A 434 -9.68 8.97 -9.22
C LEU A 434 -10.29 9.19 -7.83
N GLY A 435 -9.93 10.29 -7.14
CA GLY A 435 -10.40 10.58 -5.80
C GLY A 435 -9.74 9.73 -4.71
N PHE A 436 -8.58 9.11 -4.99
CA PHE A 436 -7.86 8.33 -3.99
C PHE A 436 -7.05 9.25 -3.09
N ARG A 437 -7.68 9.72 -2.02
CA ARG A 437 -7.09 10.61 -1.01
C ARG A 437 -6.87 9.94 0.34
N ARG A 438 -7.38 8.72 0.51
CA ARG A 438 -7.34 7.96 1.76
C ARG A 438 -7.23 6.47 1.47
N PHE A 439 -6.40 5.79 2.25
CA PHE A 439 -6.37 4.34 2.28
C PHE A 439 -7.67 3.77 2.92
N HIS A 440 -8.09 2.61 2.46
CA HIS A 440 -9.24 1.88 2.98
C HIS A 440 -8.80 0.75 3.92
N LEU A 441 -7.56 0.31 3.78
CA LEU A 441 -6.93 -0.70 4.61
C LEU A 441 -6.10 -0.04 5.72
N ARG A 442 -5.83 -0.77 6.79
CA ARG A 442 -5.06 -0.34 7.96
C ARG A 442 -3.78 -1.16 8.06
N GLY A 443 -2.74 -0.56 8.61
CA GLY A 443 -1.40 -1.12 8.69
C GLY A 443 -0.59 -0.88 7.42
N GLU A 444 0.71 -0.66 7.58
CA GLU A 444 1.60 -0.24 6.49
C GLU A 444 1.65 -1.27 5.36
N ALA A 445 1.77 -2.56 5.68
CA ALA A 445 1.83 -3.63 4.69
C ALA A 445 0.55 -3.68 3.81
N LYS A 446 -0.63 -3.54 4.43
CA LYS A 446 -1.90 -3.53 3.69
C LYS A 446 -2.11 -2.24 2.92
N ALA A 447 -1.70 -1.10 3.46
CA ALA A 447 -1.74 0.18 2.76
C ALA A 447 -0.77 0.17 1.55
N ARG A 448 0.42 -0.46 1.67
CA ARG A 448 1.36 -0.66 0.56
C ARG A 448 0.75 -1.50 -0.55
N GLY A 449 0.11 -2.62 -0.21
CA GLY A 449 -0.60 -3.43 -1.20
C GLY A 449 -1.73 -2.65 -1.90
N GLU A 450 -2.52 -1.86 -1.16
CA GLU A 450 -3.55 -1.00 -1.74
C GLU A 450 -2.94 0.08 -2.66
N TRP A 451 -1.78 0.65 -2.29
CA TRP A 451 -1.05 1.60 -3.13
C TRP A 451 -0.61 0.97 -4.45
N ASN A 452 -0.12 -0.27 -4.42
CA ASN A 452 0.24 -1.02 -5.62
C ASN A 452 -0.97 -1.24 -6.54
N ILE A 453 -2.15 -1.55 -6.00
CA ILE A 453 -3.39 -1.69 -6.79
C ILE A 453 -3.75 -0.35 -7.45
N VAL A 454 -3.66 0.77 -6.73
CA VAL A 454 -3.94 2.11 -7.28
C VAL A 454 -2.99 2.41 -8.44
N CYS A 455 -1.69 2.24 -8.23
CA CYS A 455 -0.67 2.52 -9.25
C CYS A 455 -0.81 1.59 -10.47
N LEU A 456 -1.11 0.31 -10.24
CA LEU A 456 -1.41 -0.66 -11.31
C LEU A 456 -2.62 -0.21 -12.14
N ALA A 457 -3.73 0.16 -11.50
CA ALA A 457 -4.94 0.62 -12.17
C ALA A 457 -4.70 1.92 -12.96
N VAL A 458 -3.88 2.82 -12.45
CA VAL A 458 -3.44 4.04 -13.15
C VAL A 458 -2.65 3.68 -14.40
N ASN A 459 -1.70 2.76 -14.29
CA ASN A 459 -0.88 2.31 -15.41
C ASN A 459 -1.72 1.65 -16.51
N VAL A 460 -2.61 0.74 -16.15
CA VAL A 460 -3.49 0.06 -17.12
C VAL A 460 -4.35 1.07 -17.86
N LYS A 461 -4.93 2.04 -17.16
CA LYS A 461 -5.73 3.10 -17.79
C LYS A 461 -4.87 4.06 -18.65
N ARG A 462 -3.64 4.36 -18.21
CA ARG A 462 -2.70 5.16 -19.01
C ARG A 462 -2.30 4.42 -20.28
N PHE A 463 -1.99 3.14 -20.15
CA PHE A 463 -1.62 2.28 -21.27
C PHE A 463 -2.75 2.17 -22.30
N HIS A 464 -4.00 1.97 -21.84
CA HIS A 464 -5.18 2.02 -22.71
C HIS A 464 -5.25 3.31 -23.54
N ARG A 465 -5.05 4.47 -22.90
CA ARG A 465 -5.06 5.77 -23.59
C ARG A 465 -3.92 5.93 -24.60
N LEU A 466 -2.74 5.41 -24.29
CA LEU A 466 -1.58 5.48 -25.18
C LEU A 466 -1.74 4.58 -26.42
N GLN A 467 -2.54 3.51 -26.34
CA GLN A 467 -2.85 2.68 -27.50
C GLN A 467 -3.97 3.25 -28.37
N ALA A 468 -4.83 4.07 -27.79
CA ALA A 468 -5.94 4.72 -28.51
C ALA A 468 -5.52 6.04 -29.18
N ALA A 469 -4.31 6.57 -28.88
CA ALA A 469 -3.75 7.79 -29.47
C ALA A 469 -2.82 7.50 -30.64
#